data_20bf61405d98b905967b2d55bddebaf2
#
_entry.id   20bf61405d98b905967b2d55bddebaf2
#
_cell.length_a   1.000
_cell.length_b   1.000
_cell.length_c   1.000
_cell.angle_alpha   90.00
_cell.angle_beta   90.00
_cell.angle_gamma   90.00
#
_symmetry.space_group_name_H-M   'P 1'
#
loop_
_entity.id
_entity.type
_entity.pdbx_description
1 polymer ?
#
loop_
_entity_poly.entity_id
_entity_poly.type
_entity_poly.pdbx_seq_one_letter_code
_entity_poly.pdbx_strand_id
1 'polypeptide(L)'
;VDVEADAAAGRDKPIPSGAISRRTVTLLALGSGVASLGFALALGPATLALAAVGLACAWSYDLWLKGTAASVLPFAIALPLVPLFGYGAAGRFPAVLWWAWPIGALAAIAVHLADSLPDVESDRATGVRGLVPRLGVGRAAALAAAAYALAGAIALGSGLVAGEQGAAALAGTAMAAVLGLAALLAGARGGAARRRVAYRLLLAGMIALALGWVAAVRP
;
A
#
# COMPACT_ATOMS: atom_id res chain seq x y z
N VAL A 1 -8.21 17.40 -5.02
CA VAL A 1 -7.36 17.45 -6.19
C VAL A 1 -8.16 17.05 -7.43
N ASP A 2 -8.87 15.93 -7.45
CA ASP A 2 -9.50 15.35 -8.64
C ASP A 2 -10.94 15.84 -8.94
N VAL A 3 -11.43 16.88 -8.24
CA VAL A 3 -12.86 17.28 -8.29
C VAL A 3 -13.34 17.59 -9.71
N GLU A 4 -12.52 18.28 -10.51
CA GLU A 4 -12.87 18.67 -11.89
C GLU A 4 -12.86 17.45 -12.82
N ALA A 5 -11.87 16.57 -12.67
CA ALA A 5 -11.77 15.33 -13.42
C ALA A 5 -12.91 14.36 -13.07
N ASP A 6 -13.28 14.26 -11.80
CA ASP A 6 -14.39 13.43 -11.35
C ASP A 6 -15.74 13.97 -11.84
N ALA A 7 -15.93 15.30 -11.81
CA ALA A 7 -17.13 15.94 -12.35
C ALA A 7 -17.24 15.73 -13.87
N ALA A 8 -16.16 15.93 -14.61
CA ALA A 8 -16.12 15.69 -16.05
C ALA A 8 -16.37 14.23 -16.44
N ALA A 9 -15.96 13.29 -15.59
CA ALA A 9 -16.22 11.86 -15.76
C ALA A 9 -17.60 11.40 -15.28
N GLY A 10 -18.46 12.31 -14.81
CA GLY A 10 -19.80 12.01 -14.30
C GLY A 10 -19.79 11.09 -13.07
N ARG A 11 -18.71 11.09 -12.28
CA ARG A 11 -18.59 10.24 -11.10
C ARG A 11 -19.45 10.80 -9.96
N ASP A 12 -20.30 9.95 -9.39
CA ASP A 12 -21.11 10.30 -8.20
C ASP A 12 -20.23 10.29 -6.94
N LYS A 13 -19.54 11.43 -6.72
CA LYS A 13 -18.71 11.66 -5.53
C LYS A 13 -19.22 12.86 -4.75
N PRO A 14 -19.02 12.89 -3.41
CA PRO A 14 -19.62 13.91 -2.53
C PRO A 14 -19.28 15.36 -2.87
N ILE A 15 -18.06 15.65 -3.36
CA ILE A 15 -17.69 17.03 -3.72
C ILE A 15 -18.26 17.42 -5.08
N PRO A 16 -18.11 16.65 -6.19
CA PRO A 16 -18.74 16.95 -7.47
C PRO A 16 -20.26 17.04 -7.41
N SER A 17 -20.92 16.21 -6.59
CA SER A 17 -22.39 16.26 -6.41
C SER A 17 -22.87 17.43 -5.56
N GLY A 18 -21.97 18.20 -4.94
CA GLY A 18 -22.32 19.32 -4.05
C GLY A 18 -22.76 18.88 -2.64
N ALA A 19 -22.71 17.58 -2.32
CA ALA A 19 -23.10 17.07 -0.99
C ALA A 19 -22.18 17.59 0.13
N ILE A 20 -20.92 17.92 -0.19
CA ILE A 20 -19.97 18.53 0.74
C ILE A 20 -19.09 19.55 0.04
N SER A 21 -18.81 20.68 0.69
CA SER A 21 -17.99 21.74 0.11
C SER A 21 -16.49 21.37 0.10
N ARG A 22 -15.74 21.85 -0.91
CA ARG A 22 -14.27 21.73 -0.95
C ARG A 22 -13.63 22.28 0.34
N ARG A 23 -14.11 23.43 0.83
CA ARG A 23 -13.59 24.06 2.05
C ARG A 23 -13.75 23.15 3.25
N THR A 24 -14.93 22.53 3.41
CA THR A 24 -15.20 21.60 4.52
C THR A 24 -14.25 20.42 4.48
N VAL A 25 -14.07 19.78 3.31
CA VAL A 25 -13.17 18.63 3.16
C VAL A 25 -11.71 19.03 3.44
N THR A 26 -11.28 20.20 2.96
CA THR A 26 -9.92 20.71 3.24
C THR A 26 -9.70 20.94 4.73
N LEU A 27 -10.66 21.58 5.41
CA LEU A 27 -10.56 21.82 6.86
C LEU A 27 -10.55 20.50 7.65
N LEU A 28 -11.38 19.53 7.26
CA LEU A 28 -11.38 18.19 7.87
C LEU A 28 -10.04 17.49 7.66
N ALA A 29 -9.48 17.54 6.45
CA ALA A 29 -8.19 16.91 6.14
C ALA A 29 -7.05 17.54 6.96
N LEU A 30 -7.00 18.87 7.02
CA LEU A 30 -5.99 19.58 7.82
C LEU A 30 -6.17 19.32 9.32
N GLY A 31 -7.40 19.41 9.83
CA GLY A 31 -7.72 19.15 11.23
C GLY A 31 -7.38 17.72 11.65
N SER A 32 -7.72 16.73 10.81
CA SER A 32 -7.36 15.32 11.04
C SER A 32 -5.85 15.10 11.01
N GLY A 33 -5.14 15.77 10.09
CA GLY A 33 -3.68 15.73 10.02
C GLY A 33 -3.03 16.27 11.29
N VAL A 34 -3.46 17.45 11.75
CA VAL A 34 -2.96 18.05 13.01
C VAL A 34 -3.28 17.17 14.21
N ALA A 35 -4.51 16.64 14.30
CA ALA A 35 -4.92 15.75 15.38
C ALA A 35 -4.08 14.47 15.39
N SER A 36 -3.82 13.85 14.23
CA SER A 36 -3.00 12.64 14.14
C SER A 36 -1.55 12.86 14.60
N LEU A 37 -0.97 14.03 14.27
CA LEU A 37 0.37 14.39 14.74
C LEU A 37 0.37 14.67 16.26
N GLY A 38 -0.70 15.29 16.79
CA GLY A 38 -0.88 15.50 18.23
C GLY A 38 -0.94 14.18 19.01
N PHE A 39 -1.72 13.22 18.53
CA PHE A 39 -1.77 11.88 19.12
C PHE A 39 -0.42 11.15 19.00
N ALA A 40 0.26 11.25 17.85
CA ALA A 40 1.57 10.65 17.66
C ALA A 40 2.62 11.26 18.60
N LEU A 41 2.56 12.57 18.86
CA LEU A 41 3.44 13.24 19.82
C LEU A 41 3.20 12.74 21.26
N ALA A 42 1.95 12.52 21.65
CA ALA A 42 1.61 11.96 22.96
C ALA A 42 2.17 10.53 23.15
N LEU A 43 2.39 9.78 22.05
CA LEU A 43 3.02 8.45 22.05
C LEU A 43 4.56 8.51 22.01
N GLY A 44 5.13 9.70 21.80
CA GLY A 44 6.57 9.93 21.82
C GLY A 44 7.15 10.51 20.52
N PRO A 45 8.39 11.03 20.57
CA PRO A 45 9.00 11.74 19.44
C PRO A 45 9.26 10.83 18.23
N ALA A 46 9.58 9.56 18.44
CA ALA A 46 9.79 8.60 17.34
C ALA A 46 8.49 8.34 16.57
N THR A 47 7.37 8.14 17.27
CA THR A 47 6.04 7.98 16.67
C THR A 47 5.59 9.25 15.94
N LEU A 48 5.89 10.44 16.48
CA LEU A 48 5.64 11.70 15.78
C LEU A 48 6.41 11.76 14.46
N ALA A 49 7.70 11.41 14.46
CA ALA A 49 8.52 11.42 13.25
C ALA A 49 7.96 10.45 12.18
N LEU A 50 7.60 9.23 12.58
CA LEU A 50 7.01 8.23 11.69
C LEU A 50 5.67 8.70 11.11
N ALA A 51 4.80 9.28 11.96
CA ALA A 51 3.51 9.83 11.53
C ALA A 51 3.68 11.00 10.56
N ALA A 52 4.64 11.91 10.83
CA ALA A 52 4.93 13.05 9.97
C ALA A 52 5.41 12.59 8.58
N VAL A 53 6.30 11.60 8.51
CA VAL A 53 6.75 11.02 7.24
C VAL A 53 5.58 10.36 6.51
N GLY A 54 4.75 9.57 7.20
CA GLY A 54 3.58 8.94 6.60
C GLY A 54 2.59 9.96 6.03
N LEU A 55 2.31 11.04 6.78
CA LEU A 55 1.43 12.12 6.34
C LEU A 55 2.03 12.89 5.14
N ALA A 56 3.33 13.17 5.17
CA ALA A 56 4.04 13.78 4.05
C ALA A 56 3.97 12.91 2.78
N CYS A 57 4.11 11.58 2.91
CA CYS A 57 3.93 10.64 1.82
C CYS A 57 2.50 10.70 1.25
N ALA A 58 1.47 10.68 2.11
CA ALA A 58 0.08 10.75 1.69
C ALA A 58 -0.22 12.05 0.92
N TRP A 59 0.21 13.19 1.45
CA TRP A 59 -0.01 14.47 0.79
C TRP A 59 0.82 14.63 -0.49
N SER A 60 2.07 14.16 -0.51
CA SER A 60 2.90 14.19 -1.72
C SER A 60 2.28 13.36 -2.84
N TYR A 61 1.69 12.21 -2.50
CA TYR A 61 0.93 11.40 -3.47
C TYR A 61 -0.24 12.18 -4.05
N ASP A 62 -1.13 12.69 -3.19
CA ASP A 62 -2.36 13.34 -3.64
C ASP A 62 -2.13 14.67 -4.38
N LEU A 63 -1.11 15.45 -3.97
CA LEU A 63 -0.87 16.78 -4.53
C LEU A 63 -0.01 16.77 -5.80
N TRP A 64 0.97 15.85 -5.89
CA TRP A 64 1.98 15.94 -6.95
C TRP A 64 2.27 14.62 -7.67
N LEU A 65 2.26 13.48 -6.99
CA LEU A 65 2.79 12.24 -7.54
C LEU A 65 1.72 11.34 -8.18
N LYS A 66 0.45 11.52 -7.81
CA LYS A 66 -0.67 10.80 -8.39
C LYS A 66 -0.71 11.02 -9.92
N GLY A 67 -0.82 9.95 -10.69
CA GLY A 67 -0.79 10.01 -12.15
C GLY A 67 0.61 10.14 -12.77
N THR A 68 1.68 10.11 -11.96
CA THR A 68 3.07 10.09 -12.45
C THR A 68 3.70 8.71 -12.33
N ALA A 69 4.88 8.51 -12.93
CA ALA A 69 5.64 7.28 -12.75
C ALA A 69 6.18 7.09 -11.32
N ALA A 70 6.27 8.18 -10.56
CA ALA A 70 6.75 8.19 -9.17
C ALA A 70 5.64 7.92 -8.15
N SER A 71 4.39 7.67 -8.58
CA SER A 71 3.23 7.42 -7.71
C SER A 71 3.41 6.27 -6.72
N VAL A 72 4.28 5.32 -7.01
CA VAL A 72 4.58 4.18 -6.14
C VAL A 72 5.47 4.55 -4.93
N LEU A 73 6.28 5.61 -5.04
CA LEU A 73 7.28 5.96 -4.01
C LEU A 73 6.67 6.28 -2.64
N PRO A 74 5.60 7.11 -2.53
CA PRO A 74 4.98 7.38 -1.25
C PRO A 74 4.48 6.11 -0.54
N PHE A 75 3.96 5.15 -1.28
CA PHE A 75 3.51 3.87 -0.73
C PHE A 75 4.68 3.01 -0.27
N ALA A 76 5.74 2.93 -1.07
CA ALA A 76 6.95 2.17 -0.72
C ALA A 76 7.66 2.73 0.53
N ILE A 77 7.49 4.02 0.83
CA ILE A 77 8.00 4.64 2.05
C ILE A 77 7.01 4.47 3.20
N ALA A 78 5.73 4.77 3.01
CA ALA A 78 4.73 4.84 4.08
C ALA A 78 4.32 3.45 4.62
N LEU A 79 4.18 2.44 3.76
CA LEU A 79 3.69 1.13 4.20
C LEU A 79 4.60 0.44 5.22
N PRO A 80 5.95 0.47 5.07
CA PRO A 80 6.86 -0.03 6.09
C PRO A 80 6.76 0.68 7.44
N LEU A 81 6.30 1.94 7.46
CA LEU A 81 6.19 2.70 8.71
C LEU A 81 5.07 2.18 9.63
N VAL A 82 4.09 1.45 9.09
CA VAL A 82 2.94 0.98 9.87
C VAL A 82 3.35 0.09 11.06
N PRO A 83 4.10 -1.02 10.86
CA PRO A 83 4.59 -1.81 12.00
C PRO A 83 5.56 -1.02 12.87
N LEU A 84 6.44 -0.21 12.29
CA LEU A 84 7.37 0.63 13.05
C LEU A 84 6.64 1.60 13.99
N PHE A 85 5.54 2.19 13.52
CA PHE A 85 4.69 3.07 14.34
C PHE A 85 4.05 2.30 15.50
N GLY A 86 3.48 1.11 15.24
CA GLY A 86 2.84 0.30 16.27
C GLY A 86 3.82 -0.12 17.38
N TYR A 87 4.98 -0.62 17.01
CA TYR A 87 6.02 -1.01 17.99
C TYR A 87 6.62 0.23 18.68
N GLY A 88 6.81 1.33 17.96
CA GLY A 88 7.27 2.59 18.52
C GLY A 88 6.32 3.16 19.57
N ALA A 89 5.02 3.09 19.32
CA ALA A 89 3.99 3.48 20.28
C ALA A 89 4.00 2.60 21.56
N ALA A 90 4.41 1.34 21.42
CA ALA A 90 4.62 0.43 22.55
C ALA A 90 5.98 0.60 23.26
N GLY A 91 6.82 1.55 22.82
CA GLY A 91 8.16 1.79 23.35
C GLY A 91 9.17 0.67 23.06
N ARG A 92 8.97 -0.09 21.99
CA ARG A 92 9.75 -1.28 21.64
C ARG A 92 10.22 -1.24 20.20
N PHE A 93 11.52 -1.53 19.98
CA PHE A 93 12.11 -1.60 18.64
C PHE A 93 13.01 -2.84 18.50
N PRO A 94 12.44 -4.07 18.47
CA PRO A 94 13.26 -5.25 18.24
C PRO A 94 13.96 -5.16 16.87
N ALA A 95 15.22 -5.66 16.80
CA ALA A 95 16.06 -5.53 15.59
C ALA A 95 15.42 -6.15 14.33
N VAL A 96 14.57 -7.16 14.50
CA VAL A 96 13.83 -7.79 13.41
C VAL A 96 12.91 -6.81 12.66
N LEU A 97 12.47 -5.72 13.28
CA LEU A 97 11.63 -4.70 12.64
C LEU A 97 12.29 -4.01 11.45
N TRP A 98 13.63 -4.03 11.34
CA TRP A 98 14.30 -3.49 10.16
C TRP A 98 13.92 -4.23 8.87
N TRP A 99 13.50 -5.50 8.96
CA TRP A 99 12.99 -6.27 7.84
C TRP A 99 11.61 -5.80 7.36
N ALA A 100 10.86 -5.07 8.19
CA ALA A 100 9.60 -4.46 7.79
C ALA A 100 9.79 -3.51 6.58
N TRP A 101 10.98 -2.88 6.48
CA TRP A 101 11.25 -1.95 5.40
C TRP A 101 11.25 -2.62 4.02
N PRO A 102 12.12 -3.59 3.71
CA PRO A 102 12.10 -4.25 2.41
C PRO A 102 10.81 -5.02 2.15
N ILE A 103 10.23 -5.67 3.17
CA ILE A 103 8.96 -6.40 3.03
C ILE A 103 7.83 -5.42 2.67
N GLY A 104 7.67 -4.36 3.44
CA GLY A 104 6.61 -3.37 3.25
C GLY A 104 6.75 -2.58 1.94
N ALA A 105 7.98 -2.20 1.55
CA ALA A 105 8.22 -1.50 0.30
C ALA A 105 7.86 -2.38 -0.92
N LEU A 106 8.27 -3.65 -0.92
CA LEU A 106 7.92 -4.59 -1.98
C LEU A 106 6.42 -4.91 -2.01
N ALA A 107 5.80 -5.06 -0.84
CA ALA A 107 4.36 -5.21 -0.72
C ALA A 107 3.62 -4.00 -1.32
N ALA A 108 4.07 -2.77 -1.01
CA ALA A 108 3.52 -1.54 -1.55
C ALA A 108 3.64 -1.48 -3.08
N ILE A 109 4.80 -1.82 -3.63
CA ILE A 109 5.03 -1.89 -5.08
C ILE A 109 4.07 -2.90 -5.73
N ALA A 110 3.97 -4.11 -5.17
CA ALA A 110 3.11 -5.15 -5.69
C ALA A 110 1.63 -4.73 -5.71
N VAL A 111 1.15 -4.19 -4.58
CA VAL A 111 -0.25 -3.74 -4.42
C VAL A 111 -0.54 -2.55 -5.33
N HIS A 112 0.33 -1.54 -5.37
CA HIS A 112 0.13 -0.34 -6.18
C HIS A 112 0.07 -0.65 -7.69
N LEU A 113 0.98 -1.51 -8.17
CA LEU A 113 0.94 -1.94 -9.58
C LEU A 113 -0.32 -2.74 -9.88
N ALA A 114 -0.71 -3.67 -9.00
CA ALA A 114 -1.90 -4.50 -9.21
C ALA A 114 -3.20 -3.69 -9.16
N ASP A 115 -3.29 -2.68 -8.29
CA ASP A 115 -4.43 -1.78 -8.17
C ASP A 115 -4.66 -0.96 -9.45
N SER A 116 -3.58 -0.52 -10.09
CA SER A 116 -3.64 0.29 -11.31
C SER A 116 -3.89 -0.53 -12.60
N LEU A 117 -3.73 -1.86 -12.56
CA LEU A 117 -3.91 -2.71 -13.76
C LEU A 117 -5.34 -2.71 -14.33
N PRO A 118 -6.43 -2.71 -13.55
CA PRO A 118 -7.79 -2.67 -14.07
C PRO A 118 -8.12 -1.42 -14.87
N ASP A 119 -7.50 -0.30 -14.53
CA ASP A 119 -7.85 1.02 -15.05
C ASP A 119 -6.93 1.49 -16.19
N VAL A 120 -5.96 0.66 -16.62
CA VAL A 120 -4.93 1.03 -17.61
C VAL A 120 -5.48 1.51 -18.95
N GLU A 121 -6.58 0.92 -19.41
CA GLU A 121 -7.23 1.30 -20.68
C GLU A 121 -7.88 2.68 -20.56
N SER A 122 -8.59 2.94 -19.45
CA SER A 122 -9.23 4.24 -19.20
C SER A 122 -8.19 5.34 -18.94
N ASP A 123 -7.12 5.02 -18.21
CA ASP A 123 -6.01 5.95 -17.93
C ASP A 123 -5.33 6.40 -19.24
N ARG A 124 -5.11 5.47 -20.17
CA ARG A 124 -4.56 5.79 -21.49
C ARG A 124 -5.49 6.67 -22.30
N ALA A 125 -6.79 6.40 -22.27
CA ALA A 125 -7.80 7.17 -23.00
C ALA A 125 -7.93 8.61 -22.45
N THR A 126 -7.70 8.81 -21.14
CA THR A 126 -7.75 10.13 -20.48
C THR A 126 -6.38 10.83 -20.39
N GLY A 127 -5.32 10.23 -20.98
CA GLY A 127 -3.98 10.83 -21.01
C GLY A 127 -3.22 10.76 -19.67
N VAL A 128 -3.65 9.95 -18.72
CA VAL A 128 -2.94 9.72 -17.45
C VAL A 128 -1.61 9.02 -17.73
N ARG A 129 -0.51 9.63 -17.25
CA ARG A 129 0.87 9.18 -17.50
C ARG A 129 1.48 8.42 -16.31
N GLY A 130 0.67 7.65 -15.60
CA GLY A 130 1.09 6.84 -14.46
C GLY A 130 2.10 5.74 -14.83
N LEU A 131 2.60 5.03 -13.83
CA LEU A 131 3.62 3.98 -13.99
C LEU A 131 3.09 2.81 -14.86
N VAL A 132 1.87 2.30 -14.56
CA VAL A 132 1.29 1.15 -15.27
C VAL A 132 0.98 1.44 -16.75
N PRO A 133 0.37 2.59 -17.14
CA PRO A 133 0.23 2.97 -18.54
C PRO A 133 1.55 2.99 -19.33
N ARG A 134 2.68 3.37 -18.68
CA ARG A 134 4.02 3.42 -19.30
C ARG A 134 4.64 2.02 -19.46
N LEU A 135 4.54 1.19 -18.44
CA LEU A 135 5.09 -0.19 -18.45
C LEU A 135 4.31 -1.11 -19.38
N GLY A 136 3.01 -0.89 -19.48
CA GLY A 136 2.06 -1.81 -20.08
C GLY A 136 1.68 -2.96 -19.16
N VAL A 137 0.52 -3.56 -19.43
CA VAL A 137 -0.12 -4.59 -18.56
C VAL A 137 0.83 -5.75 -18.24
N GLY A 138 1.52 -6.31 -19.24
CA GLY A 138 2.36 -7.49 -19.06
C GLY A 138 3.54 -7.24 -18.13
N ARG A 139 4.28 -6.14 -18.33
CA ARG A 139 5.43 -5.79 -17.49
C ARG A 139 5.01 -5.38 -16.08
N ALA A 140 3.92 -4.60 -15.96
CA ALA A 140 3.40 -4.20 -14.65
C ALA A 140 2.94 -5.40 -13.84
N ALA A 141 2.23 -6.36 -14.46
CA ALA A 141 1.81 -7.60 -13.80
C ALA A 141 3.00 -8.47 -13.38
N ALA A 142 4.03 -8.59 -14.24
CA ALA A 142 5.23 -9.35 -13.92
C ALA A 142 6.01 -8.72 -12.76
N LEU A 143 6.16 -7.39 -12.74
CA LEU A 143 6.81 -6.67 -11.64
C LEU A 143 6.01 -6.78 -10.34
N ALA A 144 4.67 -6.69 -10.40
CA ALA A 144 3.82 -6.89 -9.22
C ALA A 144 4.00 -8.30 -8.64
N ALA A 145 4.00 -9.32 -9.50
CA ALA A 145 4.21 -10.71 -9.09
C ALA A 145 5.62 -10.94 -8.50
N ALA A 146 6.65 -10.37 -9.11
CA ALA A 146 8.03 -10.47 -8.63
C ALA A 146 8.20 -9.78 -7.27
N ALA A 147 7.68 -8.56 -7.11
CA ALA A 147 7.70 -7.84 -5.84
C ALA A 147 6.93 -8.59 -4.75
N TYR A 148 5.78 -9.17 -5.10
CA TYR A 148 4.99 -10.01 -4.20
C TYR A 148 5.77 -11.23 -3.70
N ALA A 149 6.35 -11.98 -4.63
CA ALA A 149 7.12 -13.19 -4.32
C ALA A 149 8.36 -12.85 -3.46
N LEU A 150 9.05 -11.76 -3.80
CA LEU A 150 10.24 -11.33 -3.07
C LEU A 150 9.90 -10.85 -1.65
N ALA A 151 8.79 -10.12 -1.47
CA ALA A 151 8.30 -9.75 -0.14
C ALA A 151 8.04 -11.00 0.73
N GLY A 152 7.37 -12.01 0.17
CA GLY A 152 7.12 -13.28 0.85
C GLY A 152 8.41 -14.05 1.20
N ALA A 153 9.36 -14.09 0.27
CA ALA A 153 10.66 -14.74 0.50
C ALA A 153 11.47 -14.05 1.61
N ILE A 154 11.50 -12.70 1.62
CA ILE A 154 12.19 -11.94 2.67
C ILE A 154 11.47 -12.12 4.02
N ALA A 155 10.14 -12.11 4.05
CA ALA A 155 9.38 -12.32 5.28
C ALA A 155 9.66 -13.71 5.87
N LEU A 156 9.69 -14.75 5.04
CA LEU A 156 10.05 -16.10 5.47
C LEU A 156 11.51 -16.17 5.95
N GLY A 157 12.45 -15.63 5.16
CA GLY A 157 13.88 -15.65 5.48
C GLY A 157 14.22 -14.89 6.76
N SER A 158 13.61 -13.72 6.98
CA SER A 158 13.82 -12.92 8.19
C SER A 158 13.30 -13.62 9.45
N GLY A 159 12.18 -14.35 9.35
CA GLY A 159 11.68 -15.20 10.43
C GLY A 159 12.62 -16.36 10.76
N LEU A 160 13.22 -16.99 9.73
CA LEU A 160 14.21 -18.06 9.88
C LEU A 160 15.45 -17.57 10.64
N VAL A 161 16.00 -16.42 10.23
CA VAL A 161 17.23 -15.85 10.81
C VAL A 161 16.99 -15.38 12.25
N ALA A 162 15.81 -14.84 12.54
CA ALA A 162 15.46 -14.39 13.88
C ALA A 162 15.13 -15.53 14.86
N GLY A 163 15.05 -16.79 14.38
CA GLY A 163 14.65 -17.94 15.20
C GLY A 163 13.17 -17.91 15.60
N GLU A 164 12.40 -17.01 15.01
CA GLU A 164 11.02 -16.69 15.39
C GLU A 164 9.98 -17.37 14.47
N GLN A 165 10.23 -18.63 14.12
CA GLN A 165 9.28 -19.41 13.31
C GLN A 165 8.08 -19.85 14.13
N GLY A 166 7.16 -18.91 14.35
CA GLY A 166 5.86 -19.26 14.87
C GLY A 166 4.92 -19.81 13.79
N ALA A 167 3.96 -20.65 14.16
CA ALA A 167 2.91 -21.15 13.29
C ALA A 167 2.19 -20.01 12.53
N ALA A 168 2.08 -18.82 13.14
CA ALA A 168 1.48 -17.64 12.55
C ALA A 168 2.25 -17.12 11.32
N ALA A 169 3.60 -17.05 11.37
CA ALA A 169 4.41 -16.62 10.23
C ALA A 169 4.30 -17.61 9.06
N LEU A 170 4.38 -18.91 9.36
CA LEU A 170 4.22 -19.95 8.34
C LEU A 170 2.83 -19.93 7.72
N ALA A 171 1.77 -19.82 8.53
CA ALA A 171 0.40 -19.73 8.05
C ALA A 171 0.17 -18.48 7.19
N GLY A 172 0.66 -17.31 7.63
CA GLY A 172 0.58 -16.06 6.87
C GLY A 172 1.30 -16.14 5.52
N THR A 173 2.51 -16.71 5.50
CA THR A 173 3.29 -16.90 4.27
C THR A 173 2.65 -17.91 3.33
N ALA A 174 2.14 -19.04 3.86
CA ALA A 174 1.43 -20.04 3.07
C ALA A 174 0.12 -19.45 2.46
N MET A 175 -0.65 -18.72 3.26
CA MET A 175 -1.85 -18.05 2.77
C MET A 175 -1.52 -17.02 1.69
N ALA A 176 -0.47 -16.23 1.89
CA ALA A 176 0.03 -15.29 0.87
C ALA A 176 0.40 -16.02 -0.43
N ALA A 177 1.13 -17.13 -0.36
CA ALA A 177 1.51 -17.91 -1.53
C ALA A 177 0.28 -18.43 -2.30
N VAL A 178 -0.71 -18.98 -1.61
CA VAL A 178 -1.96 -19.48 -2.21
C VAL A 178 -2.73 -18.35 -2.88
N LEU A 179 -2.92 -17.23 -2.20
CA LEU A 179 -3.66 -16.09 -2.74
C LEU A 179 -2.90 -15.40 -3.88
N GLY A 180 -1.57 -15.33 -3.80
CA GLY A 180 -0.71 -14.82 -4.88
C GLY A 180 -0.81 -15.68 -6.13
N LEU A 181 -0.78 -17.01 -6.00
CA LEU A 181 -0.98 -17.92 -7.11
C LEU A 181 -2.39 -17.77 -7.71
N ALA A 182 -3.43 -17.69 -6.88
CA ALA A 182 -4.79 -17.46 -7.34
C ALA A 182 -4.92 -16.11 -8.08
N ALA A 183 -4.23 -15.06 -7.60
CA ALA A 183 -4.19 -13.76 -8.27
C ALA A 183 -3.53 -13.84 -9.65
N LEU A 184 -2.41 -14.56 -9.77
CA LEU A 184 -1.74 -14.79 -11.05
C LEU A 184 -2.65 -15.51 -12.04
N LEU A 185 -3.31 -16.60 -11.61
CA LEU A 185 -4.23 -17.36 -12.45
C LEU A 185 -5.45 -16.54 -12.89
N ALA A 186 -5.99 -15.71 -11.99
CA ALA A 186 -7.12 -14.84 -12.29
C ALA A 186 -6.75 -13.70 -13.26
N GLY A 187 -5.56 -13.10 -13.07
CA GLY A 187 -5.12 -11.92 -13.81
C GLY A 187 -4.49 -12.18 -15.17
N ALA A 188 -3.87 -13.35 -15.37
CA ALA A 188 -2.96 -13.64 -16.48
C ALA A 188 -3.57 -13.49 -17.90
N ARG A 189 -4.90 -13.65 -18.06
CA ARG A 189 -5.60 -13.61 -19.36
C ARG A 189 -6.93 -12.87 -19.30
N GLY A 190 -7.09 -11.94 -18.35
CA GLY A 190 -8.39 -11.32 -18.05
C GLY A 190 -8.49 -9.85 -18.40
N GLY A 191 -9.72 -9.41 -18.74
CA GLY A 191 -10.08 -7.99 -18.79
C GLY A 191 -10.12 -7.34 -17.39
N ALA A 192 -10.53 -6.05 -17.33
CA ALA A 192 -10.55 -5.24 -16.11
C ALA A 192 -11.18 -5.93 -14.90
N ALA A 193 -12.30 -6.63 -15.07
CA ALA A 193 -12.98 -7.34 -13.97
C ALA A 193 -12.10 -8.43 -13.33
N ARG A 194 -11.42 -9.25 -14.15
CA ARG A 194 -10.51 -10.30 -13.64
C ARG A 194 -9.27 -9.69 -12.97
N ARG A 195 -8.74 -8.59 -13.49
CA ARG A 195 -7.63 -7.86 -12.87
C ARG A 195 -8.02 -7.30 -11.51
N ARG A 196 -9.27 -6.82 -11.33
CA ARG A 196 -9.79 -6.42 -10.00
C ARG A 196 -9.87 -7.58 -9.02
N VAL A 197 -10.25 -8.77 -9.47
CA VAL A 197 -10.22 -9.97 -8.61
C VAL A 197 -8.78 -10.31 -8.25
N ALA A 198 -7.85 -10.31 -9.22
CA ALA A 198 -6.43 -10.56 -8.98
C ALA A 198 -5.84 -9.58 -7.96
N TYR A 199 -6.14 -8.30 -8.09
CA TYR A 199 -5.74 -7.27 -7.13
C TYR A 199 -6.25 -7.58 -5.71
N ARG A 200 -7.54 -7.89 -5.56
CA ARG A 200 -8.13 -8.21 -4.25
C ARG A 200 -7.49 -9.43 -3.59
N LEU A 201 -7.20 -10.47 -4.36
CA LEU A 201 -6.51 -11.67 -3.88
C LEU A 201 -5.08 -11.35 -3.45
N LEU A 202 -4.35 -10.56 -4.24
CA LEU A 202 -3.00 -10.13 -3.92
C LEU A 202 -2.97 -9.26 -2.65
N LEU A 203 -3.91 -8.32 -2.52
CA LEU A 203 -4.05 -7.49 -1.33
C LEU A 203 -4.34 -8.34 -0.08
N ALA A 204 -5.30 -9.27 -0.17
CA ALA A 204 -5.61 -10.18 0.92
C ALA A 204 -4.40 -11.04 1.33
N GLY A 205 -3.64 -11.52 0.34
CA GLY A 205 -2.39 -12.25 0.59
C GLY A 205 -1.32 -11.41 1.29
N MET A 206 -1.16 -10.13 0.91
CA MET A 206 -0.23 -9.23 1.58
C MET A 206 -0.66 -8.91 3.01
N ILE A 207 -1.95 -8.77 3.26
CA ILE A 207 -2.48 -8.60 4.63
C ILE A 207 -2.19 -9.86 5.46
N ALA A 208 -2.44 -11.05 4.92
CA ALA A 208 -2.15 -12.30 5.62
C ALA A 208 -0.64 -12.45 5.94
N LEU A 209 0.23 -12.09 4.98
CA LEU A 209 1.68 -12.07 5.17
C LEU A 209 2.08 -11.12 6.30
N ALA A 210 1.58 -9.89 6.27
CA ALA A 210 1.89 -8.86 7.25
C ALA A 210 1.43 -9.26 8.65
N LEU A 211 0.19 -9.74 8.79
CA LEU A 211 -0.35 -10.20 10.08
C LEU A 211 0.42 -11.39 10.64
N GLY A 212 0.74 -12.37 9.78
CA GLY A 212 1.53 -13.55 10.18
C GLY A 212 2.94 -13.16 10.61
N TRP A 213 3.60 -12.27 9.87
CA TRP A 213 4.94 -11.79 10.19
C TRP A 213 4.96 -10.98 11.49
N VAL A 214 4.06 -10.00 11.65
CA VAL A 214 3.95 -9.17 12.86
C VAL A 214 3.63 -10.02 14.09
N ALA A 215 2.74 -11.00 13.96
CA ALA A 215 2.40 -11.91 15.07
C ALA A 215 3.57 -12.82 15.48
N ALA A 216 4.51 -13.07 14.57
CA ALA A 216 5.71 -13.86 14.88
C ALA A 216 6.82 -13.00 15.52
N VAL A 217 6.84 -11.71 15.27
CA VAL A 217 7.80 -10.78 15.88
C VAL A 217 7.46 -10.62 17.36
N ARG A 218 8.24 -11.28 18.22
CA ARG A 218 8.10 -11.16 19.68
C ARG A 218 8.68 -9.83 20.15
N PRO A 219 8.00 -9.17 21.08
CA PRO A 219 8.47 -7.91 21.66
C PRO A 219 9.71 -8.11 22.57
#